data_d4a0a10749c42b89324a1a21c703ce44
#
_entry.id   d4a0a10749c42b89324a1a21c703ce44
#
_cell.length_a   1.000
_cell.length_b   1.000
_cell.length_c   1.000
_cell.angle_alpha   90.00
_cell.angle_beta   90.00
_cell.angle_gamma   90.00
#
_symmetry.space_group_name_H-M   'P 1'
#
loop_
_entity.id
_entity.type
_entity.pdbx_description
1 polymer ?
#
loop_
_entity_poly.entity_id
_entity_poly.type
_entity_poly.pdbx_seq_one_letter_code
_entity_poly.pdbx_strand_id
1 'polypeptide(L)'
;MAPSAQQIQGLLPQEYGQHLQGVEQLARLWAGYGYILRLRFTGSSGIAPCVLKYILPSSAETDDQDEGTIRKLASYRVEANFYEDFAQGFNDAYGPGHQVPSFIARPSESGLMLADLELSHPRMPSSRSALDLSESLAGLDWFAAFHAHHWGYRAQDGSECEMPLALMKQRDGVRSWKGKGVWRTGTYK
;
A
#
# COMPACT_ATOMS: atom_id res chain seq x y z
N MET A 1 8.91 17.95 -7.13
CA MET A 1 8.15 18.01 -8.41
C MET A 1 7.57 16.63 -8.63
N ALA A 2 6.32 16.51 -9.12
CA ALA A 2 5.75 15.21 -9.45
C ALA A 2 6.56 14.56 -10.59
N PRO A 3 6.65 13.22 -10.64
CA PRO A 3 7.35 12.52 -11.72
C PRO A 3 6.62 12.76 -13.06
N SER A 4 7.38 12.85 -14.12
CA SER A 4 6.82 12.97 -15.48
C SER A 4 6.20 11.65 -15.94
N ALA A 5 5.28 11.71 -16.91
CA ALA A 5 4.68 10.50 -17.47
C ALA A 5 5.76 9.54 -18.05
N GLN A 6 6.81 10.09 -18.66
CA GLN A 6 7.93 9.30 -19.19
C GLN A 6 8.71 8.56 -18.08
N GLN A 7 8.94 9.21 -16.94
CA GLN A 7 9.59 8.58 -15.79
C GLN A 7 8.73 7.44 -15.25
N ILE A 8 7.42 7.66 -15.13
CA ILE A 8 6.50 6.61 -14.67
C ILE A 8 6.44 5.48 -15.70
N GLN A 9 6.35 5.77 -16.97
CA GLN A 9 6.34 4.77 -18.04
C GLN A 9 7.54 3.82 -17.97
N GLY A 10 8.74 4.35 -17.70
CA GLY A 10 9.96 3.55 -17.59
C GLY A 10 10.03 2.68 -16.31
N LEU A 11 9.18 2.95 -15.31
CA LEU A 11 9.08 2.15 -14.08
C LEU A 11 8.09 1.00 -14.19
N LEU A 12 7.09 1.13 -15.09
CA LEU A 12 6.02 0.15 -15.19
C LEU A 12 6.49 -1.13 -15.91
N PRO A 13 5.90 -2.30 -15.59
CA PRO A 13 6.03 -3.46 -16.45
C PRO A 13 5.66 -3.12 -17.89
N GLN A 14 6.32 -3.76 -18.86
CA GLN A 14 6.19 -3.41 -20.27
C GLN A 14 4.74 -3.42 -20.76
N GLU A 15 3.95 -4.40 -20.32
CA GLU A 15 2.54 -4.55 -20.67
C GLU A 15 1.65 -3.39 -20.21
N TYR A 16 2.07 -2.65 -19.20
CA TYR A 16 1.40 -1.42 -18.74
C TYR A 16 2.03 -0.18 -19.36
N GLY A 17 3.38 -0.12 -19.37
CA GLY A 17 4.11 1.05 -19.80
C GLY A 17 3.82 1.45 -21.27
N GLN A 18 3.74 0.48 -22.17
CA GLN A 18 3.45 0.72 -23.59
C GLN A 18 2.05 1.28 -23.86
N HIS A 19 1.13 1.13 -22.91
CA HIS A 19 -0.25 1.60 -23.03
C HIS A 19 -0.55 2.83 -22.16
N LEU A 20 0.43 3.33 -21.41
CA LEU A 20 0.24 4.49 -20.54
C LEU A 20 -0.16 5.71 -21.34
N GLN A 21 -1.34 6.26 -21.07
CA GLN A 21 -1.88 7.45 -21.72
C GLN A 21 -1.78 8.70 -20.84
N GLY A 22 -1.95 8.54 -19.54
CA GLY A 22 -1.95 9.67 -18.63
C GLY A 22 -1.60 9.30 -17.19
N VAL A 23 -1.06 10.30 -16.51
CA VAL A 23 -0.69 10.23 -15.09
C VAL A 23 -1.34 11.42 -14.38
N GLU A 24 -2.19 11.16 -13.41
CA GLU A 24 -2.86 12.15 -12.58
C GLU A 24 -2.36 12.04 -11.14
N GLN A 25 -1.89 13.14 -10.56
CA GLN A 25 -1.52 13.14 -9.14
C GLN A 25 -2.77 13.26 -8.28
N LEU A 26 -3.08 12.20 -7.51
CA LEU A 26 -4.19 12.20 -6.55
C LEU A 26 -3.77 12.81 -5.21
N ALA A 27 -2.59 12.44 -4.72
CA ALA A 27 -2.07 12.92 -3.45
C ALA A 27 -0.55 12.94 -3.42
N ARG A 28 -0.03 13.63 -2.41
CA ARG A 28 1.38 13.61 -2.05
C ARG A 28 1.53 12.85 -0.73
N LEU A 29 2.49 11.95 -0.67
CA LEU A 29 2.81 11.25 0.58
C LEU A 29 3.36 12.23 1.60
N TRP A 30 3.09 11.96 2.86
CA TRP A 30 3.52 12.80 3.97
C TRP A 30 5.03 13.02 3.94
N ALA A 31 5.47 14.22 4.32
CA ALA A 31 6.86 14.67 4.31
C ALA A 31 7.56 14.57 2.91
N GLY A 32 6.79 14.48 1.81
CA GLY A 32 7.34 14.49 0.45
C GLY A 32 8.01 13.18 0.01
N TYR A 33 7.77 12.09 0.72
CA TYR A 33 8.37 10.79 0.39
C TYR A 33 7.83 10.12 -0.87
N GLY A 34 6.89 10.74 -1.56
CA GLY A 34 6.37 10.20 -2.81
C GLY A 34 4.99 10.72 -3.19
N TYR A 35 4.32 9.97 -4.03
CA TYR A 35 3.07 10.35 -4.66
C TYR A 35 2.10 9.17 -4.73
N ILE A 36 0.82 9.48 -4.69
CA ILE A 36 -0.26 8.61 -5.14
C ILE A 36 -0.69 9.12 -6.51
N LEU A 37 -0.56 8.29 -7.51
CA LEU A 37 -0.81 8.61 -8.91
C LEU A 37 -1.89 7.70 -9.46
N ARG A 38 -2.84 8.26 -10.20
CA ARG A 38 -3.76 7.47 -11.03
C ARG A 38 -3.16 7.33 -12.41
N LEU A 39 -3.07 6.10 -12.88
CA LEU A 39 -2.59 5.76 -14.21
C LEU A 39 -3.79 5.46 -15.11
N ARG A 40 -3.82 6.08 -16.29
CA ARG A 40 -4.82 5.83 -17.32
C ARG A 40 -4.12 5.21 -18.53
N PHE A 41 -4.76 4.22 -19.12
CA PHE A 41 -4.24 3.48 -20.25
C PHE A 41 -5.11 3.70 -21.50
N THR A 42 -4.56 3.41 -22.67
CA THR A 42 -5.31 3.51 -23.93
C THR A 42 -6.50 2.55 -23.92
N GLY A 43 -7.68 3.00 -24.39
CA GLY A 43 -8.89 2.19 -24.38
C GLY A 43 -8.78 0.88 -25.15
N SER A 44 -7.92 0.85 -26.18
CA SER A 44 -7.67 -0.36 -26.99
C SER A 44 -6.86 -1.44 -26.24
N SER A 45 -6.23 -1.11 -25.10
CA SER A 45 -5.44 -2.08 -24.32
C SER A 45 -6.28 -3.04 -23.50
N GLY A 46 -7.55 -2.68 -23.18
CA GLY A 46 -8.38 -3.42 -22.23
C GLY A 46 -7.92 -3.30 -20.77
N ILE A 47 -6.88 -2.50 -20.48
CA ILE A 47 -6.33 -2.30 -19.14
C ILE A 47 -7.17 -1.23 -18.42
N ALA A 48 -7.72 -1.60 -17.26
CA ALA A 48 -8.43 -0.65 -16.41
C ALA A 48 -7.45 0.38 -15.79
N PRO A 49 -7.90 1.61 -15.52
CA PRO A 49 -7.14 2.56 -14.72
C PRO A 49 -6.75 1.97 -13.37
N CYS A 50 -5.58 2.34 -12.87
CA CYS A 50 -5.09 1.87 -11.58
C CYS A 50 -4.40 2.97 -10.80
N VAL A 51 -4.12 2.71 -9.53
CA VAL A 51 -3.40 3.63 -8.66
C VAL A 51 -1.98 3.12 -8.45
N LEU A 52 -1.00 3.98 -8.69
CA LEU A 52 0.41 3.74 -8.37
C LEU A 52 0.78 4.56 -7.13
N LYS A 53 1.14 3.89 -6.06
CA LYS A 53 1.88 4.50 -4.97
C LYS A 53 3.37 4.49 -5.33
N TYR A 54 3.91 5.66 -5.60
CA TYR A 54 5.30 5.85 -5.98
C TYR A 54 6.07 6.49 -4.84
N ILE A 55 7.04 5.77 -4.31
CA ILE A 55 7.92 6.23 -3.24
C ILE A 55 9.19 6.77 -3.88
N LEU A 56 9.55 8.00 -3.56
CA LEU A 56 10.79 8.57 -4.05
C LEU A 56 11.97 7.82 -3.43
N PRO A 57 12.96 7.42 -4.23
CA PRO A 57 14.22 6.92 -3.68
C PRO A 57 14.76 7.96 -2.71
N SER A 58 15.06 7.54 -1.50
CA SER A 58 15.75 8.42 -0.55
C SER A 58 17.09 8.77 -1.17
N SER A 59 17.37 10.05 -1.34
CA SER A 59 18.68 10.53 -1.79
C SER A 59 19.79 10.26 -0.75
N ALA A 60 19.43 9.73 0.38
CA ALA A 60 20.30 9.38 1.49
C ALA A 60 20.39 7.85 1.64
N GLU A 61 21.00 7.17 0.70
CA GLU A 61 21.71 5.91 0.97
C GLU A 61 23.02 6.22 1.71
N THR A 62 22.95 7.09 2.71
CA THR A 62 24.07 7.32 3.61
C THR A 62 23.86 6.44 4.84
N ASP A 63 24.93 5.87 5.36
CA ASP A 63 24.98 5.07 6.60
C ASP A 63 24.34 5.77 7.82
N ASP A 64 23.91 7.00 7.68
CA ASP A 64 23.42 7.91 8.71
C ASP A 64 21.92 8.22 8.55
N GLN A 65 21.10 7.25 8.04
CA GLN A 65 19.66 7.42 8.02
C GLN A 65 19.10 7.48 9.43
N ASP A 66 18.34 8.54 9.73
CA ASP A 66 17.65 8.64 11.01
C ASP A 66 16.63 7.49 11.17
N GLU A 67 16.37 7.11 12.42
CA GLU A 67 15.44 6.01 12.76
C GLU A 67 14.04 6.22 12.14
N GLY A 68 13.60 7.46 12.03
CA GLY A 68 12.31 7.81 11.44
C GLY A 68 12.23 7.44 9.97
N THR A 69 13.30 7.68 9.21
CA THR A 69 13.40 7.32 7.79
C THR A 69 13.44 5.80 7.61
N ILE A 70 14.23 5.08 8.41
CA ILE A 70 14.29 3.60 8.39
C ILE A 70 12.91 3.00 8.66
N ARG A 71 12.22 3.47 9.70
CA ARG A 71 10.87 3.00 10.07
C ARG A 71 9.86 3.25 8.97
N LYS A 72 9.94 4.39 8.30
CA LYS A 72 9.03 4.75 7.21
C LYS A 72 9.24 3.87 5.98
N LEU A 73 10.48 3.66 5.57
CA LEU A 73 10.79 2.75 4.46
C LEU A 73 10.36 1.32 4.77
N ALA A 74 10.55 0.88 6.01
CA ALA A 74 10.04 -0.41 6.48
C ALA A 74 8.51 -0.48 6.40
N SER A 75 7.79 0.60 6.74
CA SER A 75 6.32 0.61 6.65
C SER A 75 5.80 0.49 5.22
N TYR A 76 6.46 1.10 4.25
CA TYR A 76 6.09 0.95 2.84
C TYR A 76 6.30 -0.47 2.34
N ARG A 77 7.37 -1.13 2.80
CA ARG A 77 7.63 -2.53 2.46
C ARG A 77 6.57 -3.46 3.07
N VAL A 78 6.22 -3.23 4.33
CA VAL A 78 5.14 -3.95 5.02
C VAL A 78 3.81 -3.80 4.29
N GLU A 79 3.48 -2.58 3.89
CA GLU A 79 2.27 -2.30 3.11
C GLU A 79 2.25 -3.05 1.77
N ALA A 80 3.36 -3.01 1.03
CA ALA A 80 3.46 -3.72 -0.24
C ALA A 80 3.28 -5.24 -0.05
N ASN A 81 3.92 -5.82 0.96
CA ASN A 81 3.78 -7.24 1.29
C ASN A 81 2.35 -7.62 1.67
N PHE A 82 1.64 -6.73 2.41
CA PHE A 82 0.24 -6.95 2.72
C PHE A 82 -0.62 -7.06 1.45
N TYR A 83 -0.47 -6.12 0.53
CA TYR A 83 -1.25 -6.15 -0.71
C TYR A 83 -0.91 -7.35 -1.59
N GLU A 84 0.37 -7.72 -1.67
CA GLU A 84 0.85 -8.84 -2.49
C GLU A 84 0.36 -10.19 -1.96
N ASP A 85 0.35 -10.39 -0.64
CA ASP A 85 0.16 -11.72 -0.04
C ASP A 85 -1.19 -11.92 0.65
N PHE A 86 -1.83 -10.86 1.16
CA PHE A 86 -2.96 -10.98 2.10
C PHE A 86 -4.24 -10.29 1.63
N ALA A 87 -4.14 -9.23 0.85
CA ALA A 87 -5.29 -8.42 0.45
C ALA A 87 -6.36 -9.25 -0.29
N GLN A 88 -5.94 -10.17 -1.17
CA GLN A 88 -6.87 -11.01 -1.92
C GLN A 88 -7.66 -11.93 -0.99
N GLY A 89 -6.99 -12.59 -0.04
CA GLY A 89 -7.68 -13.46 0.93
C GLY A 89 -8.71 -12.72 1.79
N PHE A 90 -8.41 -11.49 2.17
CA PHE A 90 -9.37 -10.64 2.86
C PHE A 90 -10.57 -10.27 1.96
N ASN A 91 -10.32 -9.85 0.73
CA ASN A 91 -11.36 -9.51 -0.23
C ASN A 91 -12.28 -10.71 -0.51
N ASP A 92 -11.73 -11.90 -0.64
CA ASP A 92 -12.49 -13.14 -0.90
C ASP A 92 -13.37 -13.53 0.31
N ALA A 93 -12.88 -13.28 1.52
CA ALA A 93 -13.59 -13.64 2.75
C ALA A 93 -14.79 -12.71 3.04
N TYR A 94 -14.68 -11.42 2.74
CA TYR A 94 -15.67 -10.43 3.16
C TYR A 94 -16.45 -9.80 1.99
N GLY A 95 -15.93 -9.86 0.78
CA GLY A 95 -16.60 -9.36 -0.42
C GLY A 95 -16.87 -7.84 -0.45
N PRO A 96 -17.84 -7.42 -1.27
CA PRO A 96 -18.15 -6.00 -1.44
C PRO A 96 -18.52 -5.30 -0.13
N GLY A 97 -17.98 -4.11 0.08
CA GLY A 97 -18.21 -3.32 1.29
C GLY A 97 -17.08 -3.35 2.31
N HIS A 98 -16.25 -4.40 2.32
CA HIS A 98 -15.08 -4.51 3.18
C HIS A 98 -13.76 -4.57 2.41
N GLN A 99 -13.80 -4.39 1.10
CA GLN A 99 -12.64 -4.56 0.24
C GLN A 99 -11.51 -3.59 0.55
N VAL A 100 -10.28 -4.09 0.39
CA VAL A 100 -9.09 -3.29 0.16
C VAL A 100 -8.77 -3.29 -1.34
N PRO A 101 -7.99 -2.32 -1.86
CA PRO A 101 -7.57 -2.36 -3.26
C PRO A 101 -6.88 -3.69 -3.60
N SER A 102 -7.25 -4.30 -4.72
CA SER A 102 -6.57 -5.50 -5.19
C SER A 102 -5.16 -5.16 -5.67
N PHE A 103 -4.21 -6.04 -5.37
CA PHE A 103 -2.85 -5.95 -5.87
C PHE A 103 -2.81 -6.19 -7.38
N ILE A 104 -2.04 -5.37 -8.10
CA ILE A 104 -1.83 -5.51 -9.54
C ILE A 104 -0.39 -5.91 -9.82
N ALA A 105 0.57 -5.11 -9.36
CA ALA A 105 1.99 -5.34 -9.58
C ALA A 105 2.86 -4.55 -8.61
N ARG A 106 4.09 -5.00 -8.44
CA ARG A 106 5.14 -4.27 -7.74
C ARG A 106 6.28 -3.99 -8.74
N PRO A 107 6.18 -2.91 -9.52
CA PRO A 107 7.13 -2.63 -10.59
C PRO A 107 8.57 -2.39 -10.09
N SER A 108 8.72 -1.98 -8.82
CA SER A 108 10.01 -1.78 -8.16
C SER A 108 9.83 -1.78 -6.65
N GLU A 109 10.93 -1.74 -5.89
CA GLU A 109 10.88 -1.51 -4.43
C GLU A 109 10.21 -0.18 -4.06
N SER A 110 10.15 0.76 -5.01
CA SER A 110 9.57 2.10 -4.85
C SER A 110 8.17 2.23 -5.43
N GLY A 111 7.60 1.16 -6.00
CA GLY A 111 6.32 1.20 -6.72
C GLY A 111 5.36 0.10 -6.27
N LEU A 112 4.12 0.48 -5.99
CA LEU A 112 3.02 -0.44 -5.69
C LEU A 112 1.81 -0.07 -6.53
N MET A 113 1.40 -0.96 -7.45
CA MET A 113 0.22 -0.79 -8.30
C MET A 113 -0.98 -1.51 -7.69
N LEU A 114 -2.07 -0.79 -7.53
CA LEU A 114 -3.31 -1.26 -6.92
C LEU A 114 -4.51 -0.92 -7.81
N ALA A 115 -5.57 -1.71 -7.70
CA ALA A 115 -6.84 -1.40 -8.34
C ALA A 115 -7.37 -0.03 -7.87
N ASP A 116 -7.96 0.73 -8.78
CA ASP A 116 -8.58 2.02 -8.46
C ASP A 116 -9.99 1.79 -7.89
N LEU A 117 -10.13 1.96 -6.57
CA LEU A 117 -11.41 1.77 -5.88
C LEU A 117 -12.48 2.80 -6.30
N GLU A 118 -12.11 3.96 -6.83
CA GLU A 118 -13.09 4.94 -7.29
C GLU A 118 -13.94 4.40 -8.44
N LEU A 119 -13.41 3.45 -9.21
CA LEU A 119 -14.16 2.82 -10.29
C LEU A 119 -15.26 1.89 -9.78
N SER A 120 -15.05 1.24 -8.67
CA SER A 120 -15.99 0.30 -8.05
C SER A 120 -16.81 0.91 -6.92
N HIS A 121 -16.31 1.98 -6.30
CA HIS A 121 -16.88 2.66 -5.14
C HIS A 121 -16.91 4.18 -5.37
N PRO A 122 -17.77 4.70 -6.26
CA PRO A 122 -17.73 6.10 -6.68
C PRO A 122 -18.14 7.11 -5.59
N ARG A 123 -18.50 6.65 -4.41
CA ARG A 123 -18.82 7.51 -3.26
C ARG A 123 -17.67 7.61 -2.29
N MET A 124 -16.65 8.36 -2.69
CA MET A 124 -15.74 8.91 -1.70
C MET A 124 -16.42 10.09 -1.04
N PRO A 125 -16.31 10.25 0.30
CA PRO A 125 -16.73 11.51 0.94
C PRO A 125 -16.05 12.66 0.21
N SER A 126 -16.83 13.60 -0.31
CA SER A 126 -16.35 14.63 -1.23
C SER A 126 -15.42 15.66 -0.58
N SER A 127 -15.07 15.48 0.69
CA SER A 127 -14.18 16.39 1.39
C SER A 127 -13.63 15.78 2.68
N ARG A 128 -12.60 16.40 3.23
CA ARG A 128 -12.04 16.14 4.55
C ARG A 128 -12.98 16.57 5.69
N SER A 129 -14.28 16.44 5.51
CA SER A 129 -15.26 16.68 6.56
C SER A 129 -15.24 15.54 7.59
N ALA A 130 -15.72 15.83 8.79
CA ALA A 130 -15.96 14.80 9.77
C ALA A 130 -16.97 13.78 9.22
N LEU A 131 -16.70 12.51 9.47
CA LEU A 131 -17.63 11.43 9.13
C LEU A 131 -18.91 11.59 9.95
N ASP A 132 -20.05 11.31 9.34
CA ASP A 132 -21.29 11.18 10.08
C ASP A 132 -21.34 9.85 10.86
N LEU A 133 -22.42 9.64 11.62
CA LEU A 133 -22.56 8.42 12.43
C LEU A 133 -22.58 7.15 11.56
N SER A 134 -23.27 7.19 10.42
CA SER A 134 -23.37 6.04 9.50
C SER A 134 -22.03 5.69 8.87
N GLU A 135 -21.30 6.71 8.41
CA GLU A 135 -19.96 6.56 7.85
C GLU A 135 -18.96 6.06 8.91
N SER A 136 -19.08 6.58 10.14
CA SER A 136 -18.25 6.15 11.26
C SER A 136 -18.50 4.69 11.63
N LEU A 137 -19.77 4.26 11.67
CA LEU A 137 -20.13 2.87 11.95
C LEU A 137 -19.65 1.94 10.83
N ALA A 138 -19.79 2.34 9.56
CA ALA A 138 -19.27 1.55 8.44
C ALA A 138 -17.74 1.40 8.51
N GLY A 139 -17.02 2.45 8.89
CA GLY A 139 -15.58 2.39 9.13
C GLY A 139 -15.20 1.45 10.27
N LEU A 140 -15.93 1.50 11.38
CA LEU A 140 -15.70 0.59 12.52
C LEU A 140 -15.99 -0.87 12.15
N ASP A 141 -17.05 -1.12 11.39
CA ASP A 141 -17.39 -2.45 10.90
C ASP A 141 -16.29 -3.01 9.99
N TRP A 142 -15.79 -2.19 9.08
CA TRP A 142 -14.63 -2.54 8.24
C TRP A 142 -13.41 -2.89 9.09
N PHE A 143 -13.07 -2.07 10.08
CA PHE A 143 -11.94 -2.34 10.97
C PHE A 143 -12.14 -3.63 11.77
N ALA A 144 -13.34 -3.89 12.25
CA ALA A 144 -13.66 -5.12 12.98
C ALA A 144 -13.46 -6.35 12.09
N ALA A 145 -13.98 -6.31 10.85
CA ALA A 145 -13.79 -7.37 9.87
C ALA A 145 -12.31 -7.61 9.54
N PHE A 146 -11.56 -6.52 9.30
CA PHE A 146 -10.13 -6.59 9.02
C PHE A 146 -9.34 -7.22 10.16
N HIS A 147 -9.58 -6.78 11.39
CA HIS A 147 -8.90 -7.33 12.57
C HIS A 147 -9.30 -8.78 12.83
N ALA A 148 -10.59 -9.13 12.70
CA ALA A 148 -11.07 -10.49 12.90
C ALA A 148 -10.43 -11.46 11.89
N HIS A 149 -10.33 -11.06 10.61
CA HIS A 149 -9.70 -11.87 9.58
C HIS A 149 -8.24 -12.21 9.88
N HIS A 150 -7.53 -11.23 10.42
CA HIS A 150 -6.10 -11.37 10.68
C HIS A 150 -5.79 -11.77 12.14
N TRP A 151 -6.82 -12.01 12.96
CA TRP A 151 -6.63 -12.41 14.35
C TRP A 151 -6.04 -13.81 14.44
N GLY A 152 -4.93 -13.94 15.16
CA GLY A 152 -4.25 -15.23 15.32
C GLY A 152 -3.53 -15.73 14.08
N TYR A 153 -3.28 -14.83 13.11
CA TYR A 153 -2.47 -15.18 11.95
C TYR A 153 -1.11 -15.73 12.40
N ARG A 154 -0.79 -16.92 11.93
CA ARG A 154 0.53 -17.54 12.10
C ARG A 154 1.22 -17.59 10.74
N ALA A 155 2.51 -17.32 10.71
CA ALA A 155 3.29 -17.52 9.51
C ALA A 155 3.19 -18.98 9.03
N GLN A 156 3.23 -19.22 7.73
CA GLN A 156 3.08 -20.55 7.14
C GLN A 156 4.14 -21.56 7.63
N ASP A 157 5.26 -21.08 8.16
CA ASP A 157 6.32 -21.88 8.77
C ASP A 157 6.02 -22.29 10.23
N GLY A 158 4.84 -21.99 10.76
CA GLY A 158 4.42 -22.30 12.13
C GLY A 158 5.05 -21.41 13.20
N SER A 159 5.87 -20.41 12.82
CA SER A 159 6.36 -19.43 13.77
C SER A 159 5.21 -18.52 14.22
N GLU A 160 5.09 -18.32 15.53
CA GLU A 160 4.19 -17.30 16.05
C GLU A 160 4.70 -15.94 15.56
N CYS A 161 3.76 -15.11 15.10
CA CYS A 161 4.07 -13.72 14.80
C CYS A 161 4.43 -13.03 16.12
N GLU A 162 5.72 -13.06 16.50
CA GLU A 162 6.18 -12.39 17.70
C GLU A 162 5.79 -10.91 17.64
N MET A 163 5.28 -10.43 18.75
CA MET A 163 4.79 -9.06 18.90
C MET A 163 5.78 -8.06 18.31
N PRO A 164 5.32 -7.14 17.48
CA PRO A 164 6.18 -6.15 16.81
C PRO A 164 7.11 -5.36 17.75
N LEU A 165 6.76 -5.24 19.03
CA LEU A 165 7.54 -4.56 20.06
C LEU A 165 8.94 -5.13 20.29
N ALA A 166 9.08 -6.45 20.28
CA ALA A 166 10.39 -7.09 20.47
C ALA A 166 11.33 -6.82 19.29
N LEU A 167 10.75 -6.69 18.09
CA LEU A 167 11.49 -6.45 16.85
C LEU A 167 11.91 -5.01 16.66
N MET A 168 11.20 -4.05 17.25
CA MET A 168 11.55 -2.63 17.15
C MET A 168 12.80 -2.26 17.98
N LYS A 169 13.16 -3.07 18.96
CA LYS A 169 14.36 -2.85 19.77
C LYS A 169 15.65 -3.38 19.12
N GLN A 170 15.54 -4.17 18.07
CA GLN A 170 16.69 -4.69 17.36
C GLN A 170 16.93 -3.87 16.08
N ARG A 171 18.09 -3.26 15.98
CA ARG A 171 18.57 -2.54 14.79
C ARG A 171 18.49 -3.41 13.52
N ASP A 172 18.60 -4.73 13.69
CA ASP A 172 18.47 -5.75 12.64
C ASP A 172 17.07 -6.37 12.52
N GLY A 173 16.08 -5.79 13.16
CA GLY A 173 14.71 -6.33 13.23
C GLY A 173 14.03 -6.61 11.88
N VAL A 174 14.56 -6.08 10.77
CA VAL A 174 14.12 -6.41 9.42
C VAL A 174 14.55 -7.82 9.01
N ARG A 175 15.72 -8.28 9.51
CA ARG A 175 16.30 -9.59 9.14
C ARG A 175 15.79 -10.74 9.99
N SER A 176 15.30 -10.47 11.19
CA SER A 176 14.79 -11.51 12.10
C SER A 176 13.34 -11.93 11.81
N TRP A 177 12.67 -11.24 10.91
CA TRP A 177 11.35 -11.63 10.46
C TRP A 177 11.48 -12.74 9.42
N LYS A 178 11.22 -13.97 9.83
CA LYS A 178 11.08 -15.12 8.95
C LYS A 178 9.74 -15.10 8.20
N GLY A 179 9.18 -14.02 7.96
CA GLY A 179 7.97 -13.83 7.21
C GLY A 179 8.03 -12.50 6.51
N LYS A 180 7.05 -12.19 5.69
CA LYS A 180 7.01 -10.97 4.90
C LYS A 180 6.67 -9.71 5.70
N GLY A 181 6.80 -9.71 7.00
CA GLY A 181 6.76 -8.52 7.84
C GLY A 181 5.55 -7.61 7.69
N VAL A 182 4.35 -8.18 7.60
CA VAL A 182 3.10 -7.43 7.33
C VAL A 182 2.66 -6.57 8.51
N TRP A 183 2.97 -6.97 9.75
CA TRP A 183 2.38 -6.38 10.96
C TRP A 183 3.25 -5.36 11.68
N ARG A 184 4.29 -4.86 11.05
CA ARG A 184 5.38 -4.19 11.77
C ARG A 184 5.09 -2.77 12.25
N THR A 185 4.21 -2.01 11.64
CA THR A 185 4.27 -0.55 11.79
C THR A 185 2.98 0.16 12.20
N GLY A 186 1.89 -0.54 12.36
CA GLY A 186 0.59 0.10 12.59
C GLY A 186 0.38 0.74 13.96
N THR A 187 1.24 0.49 14.94
CA THR A 187 0.88 0.69 16.35
C THR A 187 1.71 1.70 17.11
N TYR A 188 2.62 2.44 16.47
CA TYR A 188 3.48 3.36 17.21
C TYR A 188 3.47 4.77 16.65
N LYS A 189 2.70 5.58 17.28
CA LYS A 189 2.94 7.00 17.50
C LYS A 189 3.11 7.23 18.99
#